data_66783abb8a9b1240679e4e5fb7501bc0
#
_entry.id   66783abb8a9b1240679e4e5fb7501bc0
#
_cell.length_a   1.000
_cell.length_b   1.000
_cell.length_c   1.000
_cell.angle_alpha   90.00
_cell.angle_beta   90.00
_cell.angle_gamma   90.00
#
_symmetry.space_group_name_H-M   'P 1'
#
loop_
_entity.id
_entity.type
_entity.pdbx_description
1 polymer ?
#
loop_
_entity_poly.entity_id
_entity_poly.type
_entity_poly.pdbx_seq_one_letter_code
_entity_poly.pdbx_strand_id
1 'polypeptide(L)'
;MQDVIVVGAGPAGNNTALSLTSMGYGVTVIDSRENIGDKLCTGLVGEECFRRYPIDPGLVHRELNSASVIAPSGEVVRFETPYPVARVVDRVAYVASFADRAREAGAEYLLGRRVLSLEQRRDRVSVVTDDGTEEARTLVLAAGFGSQLNRQLGLGEPSDYVVGVQALVKTEGVDEVEVYLGRDIAPGFFAWLVPTQPGYALAGLLVRKNAPERFARFVSSRQAEGKITGSMDKPVCWGIPLRPLRKTYSDRVLVVGDAAGQVKPTTGGGIFYSLLASEVASGALNLALNEDNLSANRLGAYQKKWKSLLSDELEVGYSARRVFEYLGDSHISSMIHQANRNGLIAELADSSDVSFDWHSSMIRTIMGHPTLGGVLRVVNPLLARMAKTPEPMEVFSADATLEPSPDQSLAESGTPA
;
A
#
# COMPACT_ATOMS: atom_id res chain seq x y z
N MET A 1 -12.24 1.12 -30.39
CA MET A 1 -12.34 1.71 -29.04
C MET A 1 -12.14 0.59 -28.04
N GLN A 2 -11.22 0.74 -27.12
CA GLN A 2 -10.93 -0.26 -26.07
C GLN A 2 -12.07 -0.35 -25.06
N ASP A 3 -12.14 -1.45 -24.32
CA ASP A 3 -13.08 -1.53 -23.19
C ASP A 3 -12.57 -0.71 -22.01
N VAL A 4 -11.27 -0.82 -21.70
CA VAL A 4 -10.66 -0.19 -20.51
C VAL A 4 -9.33 0.47 -20.87
N ILE A 5 -9.15 1.72 -20.46
CA ILE A 5 -7.82 2.33 -20.33
C ILE A 5 -7.42 2.32 -18.85
N VAL A 6 -6.18 1.90 -18.58
CA VAL A 6 -5.55 1.97 -17.27
C VAL A 6 -4.44 3.01 -17.33
N VAL A 7 -4.50 4.05 -16.50
CA VAL A 7 -3.45 5.07 -16.41
C VAL A 7 -2.56 4.77 -15.20
N GLY A 8 -1.32 4.36 -15.50
CA GLY A 8 -0.29 3.98 -14.53
C GLY A 8 0.01 2.49 -14.52
N ALA A 9 1.27 2.11 -14.81
CA ALA A 9 1.79 0.74 -14.82
C ALA A 9 2.49 0.36 -13.48
N GLY A 10 1.93 0.82 -12.36
CA GLY A 10 2.30 0.37 -11.01
C GLY A 10 1.60 -0.93 -10.61
N PRO A 11 1.78 -1.42 -9.35
CA PRO A 11 1.16 -2.66 -8.88
C PRO A 11 -0.36 -2.71 -9.12
N ALA A 12 -1.08 -1.63 -8.77
CA ALA A 12 -2.53 -1.56 -8.96
C ALA A 12 -2.93 -1.62 -10.44
N GLY A 13 -2.26 -0.84 -11.30
CA GLY A 13 -2.60 -0.76 -12.73
C GLY A 13 -2.30 -2.07 -13.45
N ASN A 14 -1.13 -2.67 -13.21
CA ASN A 14 -0.75 -3.92 -13.86
C ASN A 14 -1.65 -5.08 -13.41
N ASN A 15 -2.00 -5.16 -12.11
CA ASN A 15 -2.91 -6.20 -11.65
C ASN A 15 -4.34 -5.99 -12.15
N THR A 16 -4.79 -4.73 -12.31
CA THR A 16 -6.07 -4.42 -12.97
C THR A 16 -6.05 -4.87 -14.43
N ALA A 17 -4.99 -4.54 -15.17
CA ALA A 17 -4.84 -4.93 -16.57
C ALA A 17 -4.84 -6.45 -16.72
N LEU A 18 -4.03 -7.16 -15.93
CA LEU A 18 -3.99 -8.62 -15.92
C LEU A 18 -5.37 -9.22 -15.65
N SER A 19 -6.06 -8.75 -14.61
CA SER A 19 -7.37 -9.28 -14.22
C SER A 19 -8.41 -9.08 -15.33
N LEU A 20 -8.51 -7.86 -15.88
CA LEU A 20 -9.53 -7.55 -16.89
C LEU A 20 -9.23 -8.21 -18.25
N THR A 21 -7.96 -8.27 -18.65
CA THR A 21 -7.57 -8.96 -19.88
C THR A 21 -7.84 -10.46 -19.79
N SER A 22 -7.57 -11.07 -18.62
CA SER A 22 -7.90 -12.47 -18.35
C SER A 22 -9.41 -12.76 -18.39
N MET A 23 -10.25 -11.73 -18.20
CA MET A 23 -11.71 -11.81 -18.35
C MET A 23 -12.18 -11.54 -19.79
N GLY A 24 -11.25 -11.30 -20.73
CA GLY A 24 -11.54 -11.11 -22.16
C GLY A 24 -11.79 -9.67 -22.60
N TYR A 25 -11.52 -8.66 -21.75
CA TYR A 25 -11.66 -7.25 -22.12
C TYR A 25 -10.42 -6.72 -22.85
N GLY A 26 -10.64 -5.82 -23.82
CA GLY A 26 -9.58 -5.04 -24.46
C GLY A 26 -9.06 -3.97 -23.49
N VAL A 27 -7.79 -4.08 -23.11
CA VAL A 27 -7.16 -3.20 -22.10
C VAL A 27 -5.92 -2.54 -22.68
N THR A 28 -5.84 -1.20 -22.58
CA THR A 28 -4.65 -0.42 -22.87
C THR A 28 -4.13 0.23 -21.57
N VAL A 29 -2.86 0.00 -21.25
CA VAL A 29 -2.17 0.61 -20.10
C VAL A 29 -1.27 1.74 -20.59
N ILE A 30 -1.39 2.93 -20.00
CA ILE A 30 -0.60 4.12 -20.34
C ILE A 30 0.25 4.51 -19.13
N ASP A 31 1.56 4.63 -19.29
CA ASP A 31 2.47 5.14 -18.26
C ASP A 31 3.49 6.11 -18.84
N SER A 32 3.82 7.15 -18.09
CA SER A 32 4.81 8.16 -18.47
C SER A 32 6.25 7.66 -18.39
N ARG A 33 6.51 6.51 -17.77
CA ARG A 33 7.81 5.87 -17.69
C ARG A 33 8.01 4.91 -18.83
N GLU A 34 9.24 4.83 -19.31
CA GLU A 34 9.63 3.86 -20.33
C GLU A 34 9.75 2.44 -19.76
N ASN A 35 10.10 2.33 -18.45
CA ASN A 35 10.32 1.06 -17.78
C ASN A 35 9.29 0.84 -16.66
N ILE A 36 8.69 -0.34 -16.64
CA ILE A 36 7.74 -0.76 -15.60
C ILE A 36 8.52 -1.06 -14.32
N GLY A 37 7.95 -0.64 -13.19
CA GLY A 37 8.56 -0.88 -11.90
C GLY A 37 9.61 0.15 -11.47
N ASP A 38 9.92 1.14 -12.28
CA ASP A 38 10.96 2.17 -12.03
C ASP A 38 10.58 3.22 -10.95
N LYS A 39 9.76 2.85 -9.98
CA LYS A 39 9.45 3.67 -8.80
C LYS A 39 10.19 3.11 -7.58
N LEU A 40 11.00 3.90 -6.90
CA LEU A 40 11.71 3.45 -5.71
C LEU A 40 10.73 3.03 -4.60
N CYS A 41 11.01 1.89 -3.98
CA CYS A 41 10.26 1.32 -2.87
C CYS A 41 11.19 0.33 -2.13
N THR A 42 10.97 0.10 -0.84
CA THR A 42 11.75 -0.88 -0.05
C THR A 42 11.59 -2.32 -0.53
N GLY A 43 10.57 -2.61 -1.34
CA GLY A 43 10.30 -3.98 -1.77
C GLY A 43 9.92 -4.93 -0.63
N LEU A 44 9.49 -4.39 0.53
CA LEU A 44 8.98 -5.19 1.63
C LEU A 44 7.55 -5.65 1.32
N VAL A 45 7.38 -6.97 1.29
CA VAL A 45 6.10 -7.65 1.02
C VAL A 45 5.82 -8.59 2.19
N GLY A 46 4.64 -8.49 2.78
CA GLY A 46 4.22 -9.35 3.88
C GLY A 46 3.80 -10.74 3.42
N GLU A 47 3.65 -11.65 4.36
CA GLU A 47 3.32 -13.05 4.10
C GLU A 47 1.95 -13.22 3.43
N GLU A 48 0.95 -12.43 3.85
CA GLU A 48 -0.39 -12.50 3.25
C GLU A 48 -0.38 -12.03 1.78
N CYS A 49 0.38 -10.96 1.50
CA CYS A 49 0.59 -10.50 0.13
C CYS A 49 1.31 -11.56 -0.71
N PHE A 50 2.36 -12.17 -0.15
CA PHE A 50 3.11 -13.23 -0.82
C PHE A 50 2.24 -14.45 -1.15
N ARG A 51 1.39 -14.87 -0.21
CA ARG A 51 0.48 -16.00 -0.37
C ARG A 51 -0.60 -15.72 -1.43
N ARG A 52 -1.16 -14.52 -1.44
CA ARG A 52 -2.26 -14.14 -2.34
C ARG A 52 -1.79 -13.77 -3.76
N TYR A 53 -0.62 -13.14 -3.84
CA TYR A 53 0.01 -12.72 -5.10
C TYR A 53 1.41 -13.32 -5.18
N PRO A 54 1.52 -14.60 -5.57
CA PRO A 54 2.77 -15.34 -5.54
C PRO A 54 3.90 -14.62 -6.29
N ILE A 55 5.08 -14.64 -5.69
CA ILE A 55 6.32 -14.06 -6.21
C ILE A 55 7.23 -15.21 -6.58
N ASP A 56 7.89 -15.11 -7.73
CA ASP A 56 8.94 -16.05 -8.09
C ASP A 56 10.00 -16.08 -6.97
N PRO A 57 10.32 -17.24 -6.40
CA PRO A 57 11.34 -17.35 -5.36
C PRO A 57 12.70 -16.74 -5.75
N GLY A 58 13.03 -16.73 -7.04
CA GLY A 58 14.25 -16.09 -7.55
C GLY A 58 14.29 -14.56 -7.39
N LEU A 59 13.14 -13.94 -7.14
CA LEU A 59 13.03 -12.51 -6.87
C LEU A 59 13.09 -12.15 -5.38
N VAL A 60 13.16 -13.15 -4.49
CA VAL A 60 13.26 -12.92 -3.05
C VAL A 60 14.72 -12.73 -2.67
N HIS A 61 15.06 -11.52 -2.27
CA HIS A 61 16.43 -11.21 -1.79
C HIS A 61 16.63 -11.72 -0.36
N ARG A 62 15.63 -11.60 0.50
CA ARG A 62 15.72 -11.99 1.91
C ARG A 62 14.36 -12.29 2.52
N GLU A 63 14.29 -13.31 3.36
CA GLU A 63 13.17 -13.54 4.28
C GLU A 63 13.47 -12.84 5.61
N LEU A 64 12.45 -12.25 6.22
CA LEU A 64 12.56 -11.45 7.42
C LEU A 64 11.65 -12.01 8.52
N ASN A 65 12.27 -12.46 9.59
CA ASN A 65 11.60 -12.91 10.82
C ASN A 65 11.97 -12.06 12.05
N SER A 66 12.85 -11.06 11.86
CA SER A 66 13.29 -10.19 12.93
C SER A 66 13.44 -8.73 12.49
N ALA A 67 13.34 -7.85 13.49
CA ALA A 67 13.59 -6.42 13.32
C ALA A 67 14.08 -5.82 14.64
N SER A 68 14.99 -4.85 14.56
CA SER A 68 15.41 -4.03 15.69
C SER A 68 14.77 -2.66 15.64
N VAL A 69 14.18 -2.22 16.76
CA VAL A 69 13.65 -0.87 16.95
C VAL A 69 14.59 -0.10 17.89
N ILE A 70 15.16 0.98 17.38
CA ILE A 70 16.09 1.83 18.10
C ILE A 70 15.33 3.05 18.61
N ALA A 71 15.19 3.14 19.94
CA ALA A 71 14.52 4.26 20.62
C ALA A 71 15.36 5.54 20.54
N PRO A 72 14.75 6.74 20.78
CA PRO A 72 15.50 7.99 20.89
C PRO A 72 16.55 8.00 22.02
N SER A 73 16.37 7.18 23.05
CA SER A 73 17.34 6.98 24.14
C SER A 73 18.57 6.15 23.75
N GLY A 74 18.54 5.51 22.56
CA GLY A 74 19.53 4.53 22.16
C GLY A 74 19.22 3.09 22.61
N GLU A 75 18.18 2.87 23.39
CA GLU A 75 17.73 1.50 23.74
C GLU A 75 17.29 0.76 22.46
N VAL A 76 17.80 -0.46 22.30
CA VAL A 76 17.46 -1.34 21.19
C VAL A 76 16.52 -2.42 21.68
N VAL A 77 15.37 -2.56 21.03
CA VAL A 77 14.43 -3.65 21.25
C VAL A 77 14.37 -4.49 20.00
N ARG A 78 14.69 -5.78 20.13
CA ARG A 78 14.63 -6.74 19.04
C ARG A 78 13.33 -7.52 19.11
N PHE A 79 12.65 -7.57 17.99
CA PHE A 79 11.47 -8.37 17.75
C PHE A 79 11.86 -9.55 16.83
N GLU A 80 11.48 -10.76 17.20
CA GLU A 80 11.77 -11.96 16.41
C GLU A 80 10.60 -12.94 16.48
N THR A 81 10.23 -13.50 15.33
CA THR A 81 9.21 -14.53 15.19
C THR A 81 9.82 -15.85 14.73
N PRO A 82 9.21 -17.00 15.03
CA PRO A 82 9.72 -18.31 14.60
C PRO A 82 9.60 -18.56 13.10
N TYR A 83 8.87 -17.70 12.37
CA TYR A 83 8.62 -17.79 10.93
C TYR A 83 8.75 -16.42 10.27
N PRO A 84 9.05 -16.36 8.96
CA PRO A 84 9.10 -15.10 8.24
C PRO A 84 7.75 -14.37 8.27
N VAL A 85 7.77 -13.06 8.53
CA VAL A 85 6.59 -12.17 8.50
C VAL A 85 6.57 -11.27 7.28
N ALA A 86 7.72 -11.12 6.63
CA ALA A 86 7.87 -10.33 5.41
C ALA A 86 9.06 -10.83 4.59
N ARG A 87 9.10 -10.41 3.32
CA ARG A 87 10.21 -10.65 2.41
C ARG A 87 10.65 -9.35 1.75
N VAL A 88 11.95 -9.22 1.53
CA VAL A 88 12.52 -8.20 0.65
C VAL A 88 12.63 -8.79 -0.73
N VAL A 89 11.99 -8.17 -1.71
CA VAL A 89 11.95 -8.68 -3.08
C VAL A 89 12.55 -7.70 -4.08
N ASP A 90 13.01 -8.22 -5.22
CA ASP A 90 13.21 -7.40 -6.42
C ASP A 90 11.83 -6.84 -6.85
N ARG A 91 11.54 -5.66 -6.35
CA ARG A 91 10.24 -5.03 -6.58
C ARG A 91 10.04 -4.64 -8.04
N VAL A 92 11.11 -4.28 -8.76
CA VAL A 92 11.01 -3.92 -10.18
C VAL A 92 10.54 -5.12 -10.98
N ALA A 93 11.25 -6.24 -10.83
CA ALA A 93 10.89 -7.49 -11.49
C ALA A 93 9.51 -8.01 -11.03
N TYR A 94 9.18 -7.89 -9.74
CA TYR A 94 7.88 -8.30 -9.22
C TYR A 94 6.73 -7.51 -9.87
N VAL A 95 6.84 -6.19 -9.96
CA VAL A 95 5.80 -5.36 -10.61
C VAL A 95 5.75 -5.61 -12.10
N ALA A 96 6.89 -5.82 -12.75
CA ALA A 96 6.98 -6.16 -14.17
C ALA A 96 6.31 -7.51 -14.47
N SER A 97 6.41 -8.51 -13.59
CA SER A 97 5.78 -9.82 -13.79
C SER A 97 4.26 -9.75 -13.98
N PHE A 98 3.58 -8.83 -13.32
CA PHE A 98 2.14 -8.60 -13.57
C PHE A 98 1.90 -8.03 -14.96
N ALA A 99 2.75 -7.11 -15.42
CA ALA A 99 2.62 -6.51 -16.74
C ALA A 99 2.92 -7.52 -17.85
N ASP A 100 3.92 -8.37 -17.66
CA ASP A 100 4.28 -9.40 -18.64
C ASP A 100 3.13 -10.40 -18.80
N ARG A 101 2.57 -10.87 -17.70
CA ARG A 101 1.37 -11.71 -17.71
C ARG A 101 0.15 -11.01 -18.32
N ALA A 102 -0.01 -9.71 -18.08
CA ALA A 102 -1.09 -8.94 -18.72
C ALA A 102 -0.89 -8.82 -20.23
N ARG A 103 0.36 -8.62 -20.72
CA ARG A 103 0.70 -8.62 -22.15
C ARG A 103 0.45 -9.99 -22.79
N GLU A 104 0.87 -11.07 -22.12
CA GLU A 104 0.60 -12.44 -22.57
C GLU A 104 -0.90 -12.71 -22.68
N ALA A 105 -1.72 -12.12 -21.80
CA ALA A 105 -3.18 -12.17 -21.87
C ALA A 105 -3.79 -11.20 -22.90
N GLY A 106 -3.00 -10.35 -23.59
CA GLY A 106 -3.44 -9.47 -24.67
C GLY A 106 -3.56 -7.99 -24.29
N ALA A 107 -3.08 -7.54 -23.13
CA ALA A 107 -3.05 -6.11 -22.78
C ALA A 107 -2.01 -5.35 -23.62
N GLU A 108 -2.39 -4.17 -24.11
CA GLU A 108 -1.50 -3.25 -24.80
C GLU A 108 -0.85 -2.29 -23.77
N TYR A 109 0.44 -1.96 -23.97
CA TYR A 109 1.18 -1.03 -23.11
C TYR A 109 1.77 0.12 -23.92
N LEU A 110 1.34 1.33 -23.61
CA LEU A 110 1.85 2.58 -24.17
C LEU A 110 2.75 3.25 -23.11
N LEU A 111 4.01 2.85 -23.10
CA LEU A 111 5.02 3.36 -22.15
C LEU A 111 5.71 4.61 -22.70
N GLY A 112 6.28 5.44 -21.83
CA GLY A 112 6.88 6.72 -22.16
C GLY A 112 5.85 7.79 -22.53
N ARG A 113 4.54 7.52 -22.41
CA ARG A 113 3.46 8.45 -22.75
C ARG A 113 2.86 9.11 -21.52
N ARG A 114 2.95 10.42 -21.46
CA ARG A 114 2.41 11.22 -20.36
C ARG A 114 0.95 11.59 -20.64
N VAL A 115 0.07 11.22 -19.71
CA VAL A 115 -1.32 11.68 -19.73
C VAL A 115 -1.37 13.14 -19.27
N LEU A 116 -1.91 14.01 -20.11
CA LEU A 116 -2.04 15.45 -19.91
C LEU A 116 -3.43 15.82 -19.36
N SER A 117 -4.47 15.23 -19.92
CA SER A 117 -5.85 15.46 -19.48
C SER A 117 -6.76 14.26 -19.71
N LEU A 118 -7.89 14.29 -18.98
CA LEU A 118 -8.94 13.29 -19.03
C LEU A 118 -10.25 14.00 -19.37
N GLU A 119 -10.97 13.47 -20.36
CA GLU A 119 -12.32 13.91 -20.70
C GLU A 119 -13.31 12.77 -20.44
N GLN A 120 -14.30 13.05 -19.64
CA GLN A 120 -15.38 12.11 -19.34
C GLN A 120 -16.61 12.51 -20.14
N ARG A 121 -17.05 11.65 -21.05
CA ARG A 121 -18.24 11.82 -21.88
C ARG A 121 -19.33 10.82 -21.49
N ARG A 122 -20.52 11.00 -22.03
CA ARG A 122 -21.65 10.13 -21.68
C ARG A 122 -21.43 8.68 -22.11
N ASP A 123 -20.77 8.44 -23.21
CA ASP A 123 -20.60 7.13 -23.87
C ASP A 123 -19.17 6.57 -23.75
N ARG A 124 -18.17 7.41 -23.42
CA ARG A 124 -16.75 7.05 -23.37
C ARG A 124 -15.95 7.94 -22.45
N VAL A 125 -14.69 7.55 -22.26
CA VAL A 125 -13.63 8.40 -21.70
C VAL A 125 -12.57 8.62 -22.76
N SER A 126 -12.00 9.84 -22.82
CA SER A 126 -10.88 10.19 -23.70
C SER A 126 -9.69 10.57 -22.81
N VAL A 127 -8.54 9.97 -23.11
CA VAL A 127 -7.27 10.17 -22.42
C VAL A 127 -6.32 10.87 -23.36
N VAL A 128 -6.06 12.15 -23.13
CA VAL A 128 -5.14 12.97 -23.95
C VAL A 128 -3.73 12.78 -23.42
N THR A 129 -2.82 12.36 -24.28
CA THR A 129 -1.40 12.19 -23.98
C THR A 129 -0.57 13.19 -24.79
N ASP A 130 0.73 13.22 -24.55
CA ASP A 130 1.71 13.99 -25.33
C ASP A 130 1.94 13.41 -26.75
N ASP A 131 1.36 12.23 -27.07
CA ASP A 131 1.51 11.54 -28.36
C ASP A 131 0.15 11.22 -29.00
N GLY A 132 -0.96 11.83 -28.55
CA GLY A 132 -2.28 11.61 -29.13
C GLY A 132 -3.37 11.40 -28.09
N THR A 133 -4.52 10.92 -28.56
CA THR A 133 -5.70 10.69 -27.71
C THR A 133 -6.16 9.24 -27.84
N GLU A 134 -6.34 8.59 -26.71
CA GLU A 134 -6.89 7.23 -26.61
C GLU A 134 -8.32 7.29 -26.08
N GLU A 135 -9.19 6.41 -26.55
CA GLU A 135 -10.59 6.34 -26.13
C GLU A 135 -10.98 4.94 -25.65
N ALA A 136 -11.75 4.89 -24.57
CA ALA A 136 -12.28 3.64 -24.05
C ALA A 136 -13.70 3.81 -23.46
N ARG A 137 -14.36 2.68 -23.20
CA ARG A 137 -15.66 2.69 -22.48
C ARG A 137 -15.49 3.13 -21.03
N THR A 138 -14.36 2.78 -20.38
CA THR A 138 -14.08 3.10 -18.96
C THR A 138 -12.59 3.33 -18.72
N LEU A 139 -12.29 4.02 -17.63
CA LEU A 139 -10.95 4.36 -17.16
C LEU A 139 -10.70 3.84 -15.76
N VAL A 140 -9.51 3.25 -15.55
CA VAL A 140 -8.95 3.01 -14.21
C VAL A 140 -7.75 3.91 -13.99
N LEU A 141 -7.86 4.85 -13.06
CA LEU A 141 -6.80 5.76 -12.70
C LEU A 141 -5.94 5.16 -11.59
N ALA A 142 -4.74 4.68 -11.97
CA ALA A 142 -3.72 4.07 -11.10
C ALA A 142 -2.40 4.88 -11.12
N ALA A 143 -2.48 6.18 -11.40
CA ALA A 143 -1.33 7.07 -11.67
C ALA A 143 -0.43 7.37 -10.46
N GLY A 144 -0.68 6.73 -9.30
CA GLY A 144 0.08 6.95 -8.09
C GLY A 144 -0.24 8.28 -7.40
N PHE A 145 0.54 8.62 -6.36
CA PHE A 145 0.35 9.85 -5.59
C PHE A 145 0.93 11.07 -6.35
N GLY A 146 0.25 12.21 -6.22
CA GLY A 146 0.70 13.49 -6.78
C GLY A 146 0.22 13.77 -8.21
N SER A 147 -0.52 12.84 -8.83
CA SER A 147 -1.18 13.09 -10.12
C SER A 147 -2.33 14.07 -9.94
N GLN A 148 -2.38 15.12 -10.78
CA GLN A 148 -3.49 16.07 -10.78
C GLN A 148 -4.74 15.55 -11.49
N LEU A 149 -4.70 14.37 -12.08
CA LEU A 149 -5.79 13.78 -12.85
C LEU A 149 -7.04 13.53 -11.99
N ASN A 150 -6.87 13.24 -10.71
CA ASN A 150 -8.00 13.15 -9.76
C ASN A 150 -8.82 14.44 -9.66
N ARG A 151 -8.14 15.60 -9.68
CA ARG A 151 -8.81 16.92 -9.65
C ARG A 151 -9.61 17.17 -10.91
N GLN A 152 -9.07 16.80 -12.07
CA GLN A 152 -9.78 16.94 -13.36
C GLN A 152 -11.08 16.15 -13.37
N LEU A 153 -11.13 15.01 -12.68
CA LEU A 153 -12.31 14.17 -12.51
C LEU A 153 -13.25 14.63 -11.39
N GLY A 154 -12.95 15.73 -10.71
CA GLY A 154 -13.74 16.23 -9.57
C GLY A 154 -13.68 15.35 -8.31
N LEU A 155 -12.71 14.43 -8.21
CA LEU A 155 -12.56 13.49 -7.10
C LEU A 155 -11.67 14.03 -5.97
N GLY A 156 -11.03 15.20 -6.18
CA GLY A 156 -10.14 15.82 -5.21
C GLY A 156 -8.78 15.15 -5.11
N GLU A 157 -8.12 15.30 -3.97
CA GLU A 157 -6.81 14.69 -3.67
C GLU A 157 -6.82 14.08 -2.27
N PRO A 158 -5.92 13.12 -1.98
CA PRO A 158 -5.69 12.67 -0.62
C PRO A 158 -5.37 13.86 0.31
N SER A 159 -6.10 13.96 1.41
CA SER A 159 -6.08 15.16 2.28
C SER A 159 -4.86 15.23 3.20
N ASP A 160 -4.10 14.16 3.31
CA ASP A 160 -2.92 14.06 4.15
C ASP A 160 -1.86 13.16 3.51
N TYR A 161 -0.58 13.55 3.62
CA TYR A 161 0.53 12.82 3.05
C TYR A 161 1.83 13.04 3.83
N VAL A 162 2.80 12.18 3.57
CA VAL A 162 4.17 12.24 4.07
C VAL A 162 5.15 12.13 2.89
N VAL A 163 6.35 12.65 3.07
CA VAL A 163 7.44 12.49 2.10
C VAL A 163 8.35 11.36 2.55
N GLY A 164 8.53 10.36 1.69
CA GLY A 164 9.56 9.33 1.81
C GLY A 164 10.81 9.74 1.04
N VAL A 165 11.97 9.40 1.60
CA VAL A 165 13.25 9.48 0.90
C VAL A 165 14.02 8.19 1.15
N GLN A 166 14.69 7.68 0.12
CA GLN A 166 15.42 6.41 0.19
C GLN A 166 16.58 6.36 -0.83
N ALA A 167 17.62 5.63 -0.47
CA ALA A 167 18.69 5.25 -1.37
C ALA A 167 19.21 3.83 -1.03
N LEU A 168 19.76 3.15 -2.01
CA LEU A 168 20.55 1.94 -1.77
C LEU A 168 21.93 2.36 -1.24
N VAL A 169 22.38 1.72 -0.17
CA VAL A 169 23.67 2.00 0.49
C VAL A 169 24.46 0.72 0.71
N LYS A 170 25.80 0.83 0.72
CA LYS A 170 26.65 -0.25 1.22
C LYS A 170 26.63 -0.26 2.74
N THR A 171 26.53 -1.46 3.31
CA THR A 171 26.43 -1.64 4.77
C THR A 171 27.35 -2.75 5.25
N GLU A 172 27.70 -2.67 6.55
CA GLU A 172 28.35 -3.73 7.28
C GLU A 172 27.57 -3.99 8.57
N GLY A 173 27.32 -5.27 8.90
CA GLY A 173 26.61 -5.68 10.12
C GLY A 173 25.12 -5.30 10.15
N VAL A 174 24.47 -5.10 8.99
CA VAL A 174 23.03 -4.88 8.89
C VAL A 174 22.36 -6.14 8.34
N ASP A 175 21.98 -7.05 9.23
CA ASP A 175 21.46 -8.37 8.91
C ASP A 175 19.94 -8.52 9.10
N GLU A 176 19.32 -7.58 9.78
CA GLU A 176 17.89 -7.51 9.99
C GLU A 176 17.36 -6.09 9.73
N VAL A 177 16.05 -5.92 9.68
CA VAL A 177 15.44 -4.59 9.56
C VAL A 177 15.74 -3.77 10.81
N GLU A 178 16.30 -2.59 10.63
CA GLU A 178 16.51 -1.63 11.70
C GLU A 178 15.57 -0.43 11.52
N VAL A 179 14.81 -0.11 12.55
CA VAL A 179 13.87 1.02 12.58
C VAL A 179 14.36 2.02 13.62
N TYR A 180 14.63 3.25 13.20
CA TYR A 180 15.15 4.32 14.05
C TYR A 180 14.07 5.34 14.31
N LEU A 181 13.80 5.59 15.61
CA LEU A 181 12.83 6.55 16.10
C LEU A 181 13.54 7.80 16.64
N GLY A 182 12.84 8.91 16.68
CA GLY A 182 13.33 10.15 17.30
C GLY A 182 13.10 11.37 16.43
N ARG A 183 12.86 12.51 17.08
CA ARG A 183 12.54 13.79 16.41
C ARG A 183 13.73 14.38 15.65
N ASP A 184 14.93 14.06 16.08
CA ASP A 184 16.14 14.50 15.39
C ASP A 184 16.34 13.79 14.05
N ILE A 185 15.91 12.53 13.96
CA ILE A 185 15.99 11.69 12.75
C ILE A 185 14.76 11.93 11.88
N ALA A 186 13.58 11.55 12.38
CA ALA A 186 12.35 11.52 11.63
C ALA A 186 11.16 11.97 12.51
N PRO A 187 10.97 13.29 12.73
CA PRO A 187 9.96 13.81 13.66
C PRO A 187 8.56 13.30 13.32
N GLY A 188 7.99 12.59 14.28
CA GLY A 188 6.67 11.98 14.16
C GLY A 188 6.63 10.76 13.24
N PHE A 189 7.75 10.27 12.72
CA PHE A 189 7.87 9.12 11.82
C PHE A 189 9.09 8.26 12.21
N PHE A 190 9.71 7.62 11.25
CA PHE A 190 10.85 6.74 11.49
C PHE A 190 11.79 6.72 10.29
N ALA A 191 13.03 6.32 10.54
CA ALA A 191 13.98 5.95 9.51
C ALA A 191 14.24 4.44 9.57
N TRP A 192 14.84 3.90 8.51
CA TRP A 192 15.10 2.46 8.40
C TRP A 192 16.40 2.16 7.69
N LEU A 193 16.95 1.00 8.03
CA LEU A 193 17.87 0.23 7.21
C LEU A 193 17.19 -1.12 6.93
N VAL A 194 16.92 -1.42 5.67
CA VAL A 194 16.33 -2.69 5.24
C VAL A 194 17.36 -3.46 4.43
N PRO A 195 17.94 -4.55 4.98
CA PRO A 195 18.93 -5.33 4.27
C PRO A 195 18.34 -5.94 3.00
N THR A 196 19.08 -5.88 1.91
CA THR A 196 18.72 -6.44 0.61
C THR A 196 19.66 -7.59 0.27
N GLN A 197 20.50 -7.40 -0.72
CA GLN A 197 21.58 -8.34 -1.03
C GLN A 197 22.73 -8.24 0.00
N PRO A 198 23.59 -9.24 0.13
CA PRO A 198 24.71 -9.19 1.07
C PRO A 198 25.56 -7.92 0.92
N GLY A 199 25.78 -7.22 2.01
CA GLY A 199 26.54 -5.96 2.04
C GLY A 199 25.78 -4.72 1.55
N TYR A 200 24.46 -4.81 1.31
CA TYR A 200 23.61 -3.69 0.88
C TYR A 200 22.32 -3.60 1.68
N ALA A 201 21.88 -2.37 1.90
CA ALA A 201 20.60 -2.08 2.49
C ALA A 201 19.92 -0.88 1.80
N LEU A 202 18.61 -0.82 1.88
CA LEU A 202 17.84 0.37 1.57
C LEU A 202 17.76 1.23 2.83
N ALA A 203 18.48 2.36 2.82
CA ALA A 203 18.36 3.39 3.85
C ALA A 203 17.27 4.37 3.47
N GLY A 204 16.39 4.71 4.41
CA GLY A 204 15.33 5.68 4.13
C GLY A 204 14.69 6.25 5.39
N LEU A 205 13.81 7.24 5.19
CA LEU A 205 12.98 7.81 6.25
C LEU A 205 11.69 8.41 5.70
N LEU A 206 10.71 8.57 6.60
CA LEU A 206 9.48 9.30 6.36
C LEU A 206 9.49 10.59 7.19
N VAL A 207 9.11 11.72 6.57
CA VAL A 207 8.98 13.00 7.26
C VAL A 207 7.97 13.90 6.56
N ARG A 208 7.46 14.90 7.29
CA ARG A 208 6.59 15.95 6.72
C ARG A 208 7.35 16.99 5.93
N LYS A 209 8.60 17.30 6.33
CA LYS A 209 9.40 18.41 5.76
C LYS A 209 10.89 18.08 5.81
N ASN A 210 11.64 18.70 4.93
CA ASN A 210 13.12 18.64 4.89
C ASN A 210 13.65 17.20 4.74
N ALA A 211 13.01 16.39 3.88
CA ALA A 211 13.38 14.98 3.69
C ALA A 211 14.85 14.82 3.24
N PRO A 212 15.38 15.56 2.26
CA PRO A 212 16.77 15.41 1.82
C PRO A 212 17.80 15.72 2.92
N GLU A 213 17.62 16.80 3.67
CA GLU A 213 18.56 17.20 4.72
C GLU A 213 18.53 16.22 5.90
N ARG A 214 17.36 15.72 6.25
CA ARG A 214 17.22 14.73 7.31
C ARG A 214 17.82 13.41 6.90
N PHE A 215 17.60 13.00 5.66
CA PHE A 215 18.21 11.79 5.12
C PHE A 215 19.74 11.87 5.11
N ALA A 216 20.30 13.00 4.66
CA ALA A 216 21.76 13.19 4.67
C ALA A 216 22.35 13.09 6.10
N ARG A 217 21.66 13.68 7.10
CA ARG A 217 22.08 13.56 8.51
C ARG A 217 21.96 12.12 9.03
N PHE A 218 20.87 11.43 8.70
CA PHE A 218 20.69 10.03 9.06
C PHE A 218 21.82 9.15 8.50
N VAL A 219 22.12 9.27 7.20
CA VAL A 219 23.21 8.52 6.55
C VAL A 219 24.55 8.85 7.18
N SER A 220 24.88 10.14 7.40
CA SER A 220 26.14 10.55 8.03
C SER A 220 26.30 9.99 9.43
N SER A 221 25.22 9.94 10.22
CA SER A 221 25.26 9.34 11.55
C SER A 221 25.53 7.82 11.48
N ARG A 222 24.89 7.10 10.55
CA ARG A 222 25.13 5.66 10.36
C ARG A 222 26.51 5.36 9.80
N GLN A 223 27.08 6.28 9.00
CA GLN A 223 28.48 6.20 8.56
C GLN A 223 29.45 6.37 9.73
N ALA A 224 29.20 7.31 10.62
CA ALA A 224 30.04 7.51 11.82
C ALA A 224 30.03 6.28 12.76
N GLU A 225 28.97 5.49 12.74
CA GLU A 225 28.85 4.22 13.48
C GLU A 225 29.44 3.01 12.70
N GLY A 226 29.91 3.21 11.48
CA GLY A 226 30.44 2.14 10.64
C GLY A 226 29.39 1.23 9.99
N LYS A 227 28.09 1.49 10.20
CA LYS A 227 27.01 0.69 9.61
C LYS A 227 26.83 0.94 8.12
N ILE A 228 26.97 2.18 7.68
CA ILE A 228 26.95 2.55 6.25
C ILE A 228 28.40 2.83 5.83
N THR A 229 28.89 2.06 4.86
CA THR A 229 30.26 2.17 4.37
C THR A 229 30.37 2.92 3.04
N GLY A 230 29.25 3.17 2.36
CA GLY A 230 29.19 3.94 1.12
C GLY A 230 27.77 4.07 0.59
N SER A 231 27.56 5.04 -0.30
CA SER A 231 26.30 5.21 -1.04
C SER A 231 26.48 4.65 -2.45
N MET A 232 25.46 3.98 -2.95
CA MET A 232 25.43 3.49 -4.34
C MET A 232 24.60 4.40 -5.24
N ASP A 233 23.44 4.88 -4.74
CA ASP A 233 22.45 5.57 -5.53
C ASP A 233 22.21 7.00 -5.04
N LYS A 234 21.75 7.85 -5.96
CA LYS A 234 21.21 9.16 -5.61
C LYS A 234 19.90 8.99 -4.84
N PRO A 235 19.73 9.67 -3.69
CA PRO A 235 18.47 9.61 -2.96
C PRO A 235 17.28 10.07 -3.79
N VAL A 236 16.18 9.32 -3.73
CA VAL A 236 14.93 9.63 -4.41
C VAL A 236 13.86 9.94 -3.38
N CYS A 237 13.09 11.01 -3.63
CA CYS A 237 11.95 11.43 -2.80
C CYS A 237 10.63 11.14 -3.50
N TRP A 238 9.60 10.78 -2.71
CA TRP A 238 8.23 10.62 -3.21
C TRP A 238 7.19 10.91 -2.12
N GLY A 239 6.00 11.33 -2.55
CA GLY A 239 4.87 11.50 -1.63
C GLY A 239 4.14 10.18 -1.38
N ILE A 240 3.65 10.00 -0.16
CA ILE A 240 2.87 8.84 0.27
C ILE A 240 1.58 9.36 0.90
N PRO A 241 0.39 9.02 0.38
CA PRO A 241 -0.87 9.42 0.98
C PRO A 241 -1.09 8.68 2.30
N LEU A 242 -1.61 9.36 3.30
CA LEU A 242 -1.93 8.79 4.61
C LEU A 242 -3.45 8.62 4.81
N ARG A 243 -4.25 9.22 3.94
CA ARG A 243 -5.71 9.09 3.94
C ARG A 243 -6.25 8.84 2.54
N PRO A 244 -7.26 7.99 2.41
CA PRO A 244 -7.88 7.75 1.12
C PRO A 244 -8.72 8.96 0.66
N LEU A 245 -8.98 9.00 -0.64
CA LEU A 245 -9.97 9.88 -1.22
C LEU A 245 -11.35 9.63 -0.60
N ARG A 246 -12.15 10.69 -0.48
CA ARG A 246 -13.54 10.56 -0.04
C ARG A 246 -14.38 9.74 -1.02
N LYS A 247 -14.10 9.91 -2.32
CA LYS A 247 -14.76 9.24 -3.42
C LYS A 247 -13.71 8.73 -4.43
N THR A 248 -13.77 7.45 -4.76
CA THR A 248 -12.81 6.74 -5.62
C THR A 248 -13.42 6.29 -6.94
N TYR A 249 -14.53 6.90 -7.35
CA TYR A 249 -15.25 6.56 -8.57
C TYR A 249 -16.04 7.77 -9.11
N SER A 250 -16.30 7.78 -10.40
CA SER A 250 -17.28 8.63 -11.07
C SER A 250 -17.93 7.86 -12.21
N ASP A 251 -18.74 8.49 -13.08
CA ASP A 251 -19.22 7.79 -14.28
C ASP A 251 -18.03 7.31 -15.11
N ARG A 252 -18.02 6.04 -15.49
CA ARG A 252 -16.96 5.41 -16.30
C ARG A 252 -15.55 5.46 -15.70
N VAL A 253 -15.35 5.81 -14.44
CA VAL A 253 -14.01 5.95 -13.83
C VAL A 253 -13.93 5.29 -12.47
N LEU A 254 -12.85 4.52 -12.24
CA LEU A 254 -12.40 4.08 -10.93
C LEU A 254 -11.00 4.61 -10.63
N VAL A 255 -10.72 4.86 -9.36
CA VAL A 255 -9.37 5.24 -8.88
C VAL A 255 -8.85 4.18 -7.92
N VAL A 256 -7.62 3.72 -8.12
CA VAL A 256 -7.02 2.62 -7.36
C VAL A 256 -5.59 2.95 -6.87
N GLY A 257 -5.13 2.25 -5.85
CA GLY A 257 -3.78 2.34 -5.31
C GLY A 257 -3.47 3.69 -4.64
N ASP A 258 -2.22 4.16 -4.75
CA ASP A 258 -1.78 5.43 -4.14
C ASP A 258 -2.59 6.64 -4.65
N ALA A 259 -3.08 6.59 -5.88
CA ALA A 259 -3.95 7.63 -6.43
C ALA A 259 -5.27 7.74 -5.65
N ALA A 260 -5.77 6.64 -5.12
CA ALA A 260 -6.94 6.56 -4.25
C ALA A 260 -6.60 6.74 -2.75
N GLY A 261 -5.31 6.74 -2.38
CA GLY A 261 -4.86 6.76 -1.00
C GLY A 261 -5.02 5.41 -0.28
N GLN A 262 -5.01 4.30 -1.01
CA GLN A 262 -5.10 2.93 -0.48
C GLN A 262 -3.71 2.42 -0.06
N VAL A 263 -3.18 3.02 1.00
CA VAL A 263 -1.82 2.81 1.52
C VAL A 263 -1.89 2.66 3.03
N LYS A 264 -1.07 1.79 3.63
CA LYS A 264 -0.94 1.64 5.09
C LYS A 264 -0.47 2.96 5.72
N PRO A 265 -1.25 3.64 6.55
CA PRO A 265 -0.85 4.94 7.14
C PRO A 265 0.33 4.80 8.11
N THR A 266 0.55 3.63 8.66
CA THR A 266 1.60 3.32 9.64
C THR A 266 2.99 3.32 9.02
N THR A 267 3.16 2.60 7.90
CA THR A 267 4.47 2.35 7.27
C THR A 267 4.62 2.96 5.89
N GLY A 268 3.53 3.44 5.28
CA GLY A 268 3.56 3.90 3.89
C GLY A 268 3.58 2.76 2.86
N GLY A 269 3.43 1.51 3.28
CA GLY A 269 3.38 0.35 2.40
C GLY A 269 2.08 0.29 1.59
N GLY A 270 2.17 0.35 0.26
CA GLY A 270 1.01 0.40 -0.64
C GLY A 270 0.81 -0.83 -1.52
N ILE A 271 1.81 -1.71 -1.67
CA ILE A 271 1.75 -2.81 -2.66
C ILE A 271 0.53 -3.71 -2.41
N PHE A 272 0.41 -4.28 -1.22
CA PHE A 272 -0.67 -5.22 -0.90
C PHE A 272 -2.06 -4.58 -1.03
N TYR A 273 -2.27 -3.40 -0.44
CA TYR A 273 -3.56 -2.71 -0.53
C TYR A 273 -3.91 -2.28 -1.95
N SER A 274 -2.90 -1.91 -2.74
CA SER A 274 -3.08 -1.61 -4.16
C SER A 274 -3.53 -2.83 -4.96
N LEU A 275 -2.95 -4.00 -4.71
CA LEU A 275 -3.32 -5.27 -5.34
C LEU A 275 -4.74 -5.69 -4.94
N LEU A 276 -5.09 -5.64 -3.65
CA LEU A 276 -6.44 -5.93 -3.17
C LEU A 276 -7.49 -5.00 -3.80
N ALA A 277 -7.20 -3.70 -3.81
CA ALA A 277 -8.13 -2.71 -4.36
C ALA A 277 -8.30 -2.87 -5.88
N SER A 278 -7.25 -3.26 -6.59
CA SER A 278 -7.31 -3.52 -8.04
C SER A 278 -8.15 -4.76 -8.38
N GLU A 279 -8.11 -5.81 -7.57
CA GLU A 279 -9.02 -6.96 -7.72
C GLU A 279 -10.49 -6.55 -7.54
N VAL A 280 -10.75 -5.78 -6.48
CA VAL A 280 -12.11 -5.27 -6.24
C VAL A 280 -12.59 -4.37 -7.38
N ALA A 281 -11.68 -3.54 -7.94
CA ALA A 281 -11.98 -2.69 -9.09
C ALA A 281 -12.29 -3.51 -10.34
N SER A 282 -11.47 -4.52 -10.62
CA SER A 282 -11.66 -5.41 -11.77
C SER A 282 -12.97 -6.19 -11.68
N GLY A 283 -13.32 -6.72 -10.50
CA GLY A 283 -14.60 -7.39 -10.28
C GLY A 283 -15.80 -6.45 -10.45
N ALA A 284 -15.71 -5.22 -9.95
CA ALA A 284 -16.77 -4.23 -10.11
C ALA A 284 -16.95 -3.79 -11.58
N LEU A 285 -15.84 -3.62 -12.31
CA LEU A 285 -15.86 -3.30 -13.73
C LEU A 285 -16.39 -4.45 -14.57
N ASN A 286 -16.01 -5.70 -14.29
CA ASN A 286 -16.55 -6.86 -14.97
C ASN A 286 -18.09 -6.88 -14.94
N LEU A 287 -18.66 -6.70 -13.76
CA LEU A 287 -20.12 -6.63 -13.62
C LEU A 287 -20.74 -5.44 -14.36
N ALA A 288 -20.11 -4.24 -14.26
CA ALA A 288 -20.60 -3.03 -14.88
C ALA A 288 -20.52 -3.06 -16.42
N LEU A 289 -19.46 -3.65 -16.95
CA LEU A 289 -19.27 -3.81 -18.41
C LEU A 289 -20.24 -4.83 -19.00
N ASN A 290 -20.49 -5.96 -18.29
CA ASN A 290 -21.46 -6.96 -18.73
C ASN A 290 -22.90 -6.42 -18.72
N GLU A 291 -23.23 -5.54 -17.76
CA GLU A 291 -24.53 -4.88 -17.69
C GLU A 291 -24.66 -3.65 -18.60
N ASP A 292 -23.58 -3.28 -19.29
CA ASP A 292 -23.43 -2.00 -20.03
C ASP A 292 -23.83 -0.77 -19.19
N ASN A 293 -23.56 -0.81 -17.90
CA ASN A 293 -23.91 0.22 -16.94
C ASN A 293 -22.66 0.73 -16.19
N LEU A 294 -22.00 1.75 -16.74
CA LEU A 294 -20.79 2.37 -16.20
C LEU A 294 -21.11 3.67 -15.43
N SER A 295 -22.34 3.84 -14.97
CA SER A 295 -22.73 5.01 -14.16
C SER A 295 -22.03 5.01 -12.80
N ALA A 296 -21.85 6.20 -12.22
CA ALA A 296 -21.31 6.36 -10.88
C ALA A 296 -22.10 5.57 -9.83
N ASN A 297 -23.43 5.48 -9.99
CA ASN A 297 -24.28 4.69 -9.10
C ASN A 297 -23.85 3.21 -9.09
N ARG A 298 -23.61 2.63 -10.27
CA ARG A 298 -23.16 1.23 -10.40
C ARG A 298 -21.74 1.04 -9.90
N LEU A 299 -20.83 1.92 -10.31
CA LEU A 299 -19.41 1.86 -9.93
C LEU A 299 -19.16 2.17 -8.44
N GLY A 300 -20.13 2.76 -7.75
CA GLY A 300 -20.08 2.94 -6.30
C GLY A 300 -19.96 1.63 -5.49
N ALA A 301 -20.32 0.49 -6.08
CA ALA A 301 -20.12 -0.84 -5.50
C ALA A 301 -18.62 -1.13 -5.23
N TYR A 302 -17.74 -0.69 -6.11
CA TYR A 302 -16.29 -0.75 -5.89
C TYR A 302 -15.89 -0.10 -4.56
N GLN A 303 -16.33 1.15 -4.33
CA GLN A 303 -15.98 1.86 -3.09
C GLN A 303 -16.55 1.19 -1.84
N LYS A 304 -17.77 0.69 -1.89
CA LYS A 304 -18.37 -0.04 -0.77
C LYS A 304 -17.54 -1.28 -0.44
N LYS A 305 -17.13 -2.04 -1.45
CA LYS A 305 -16.39 -3.29 -1.27
C LYS A 305 -14.98 -3.05 -0.75
N TRP A 306 -14.16 -2.17 -1.37
CA TRP A 306 -12.81 -1.95 -0.86
C TRP A 306 -12.83 -1.31 0.54
N LYS A 307 -13.81 -0.45 0.85
CA LYS A 307 -13.96 0.10 2.20
C LYS A 307 -14.30 -0.97 3.22
N SER A 308 -15.13 -1.95 2.89
CA SER A 308 -15.41 -3.05 3.80
C SER A 308 -14.17 -3.91 4.11
N LEU A 309 -13.17 -3.92 3.23
CA LEU A 309 -11.91 -4.64 3.43
C LEU A 309 -10.85 -3.82 4.17
N LEU A 310 -10.73 -2.53 3.88
CA LEU A 310 -9.57 -1.72 4.28
C LEU A 310 -9.90 -0.58 5.25
N SER A 311 -11.19 -0.21 5.47
CA SER A 311 -11.49 0.99 6.28
C SER A 311 -10.98 0.87 7.71
N ASP A 312 -11.14 -0.28 8.34
CA ASP A 312 -10.68 -0.51 9.70
C ASP A 312 -9.15 -0.34 9.82
N GLU A 313 -8.40 -0.99 8.94
CA GLU A 313 -6.96 -0.87 8.86
C GLU A 313 -6.49 0.58 8.65
N LEU A 314 -7.14 1.28 7.72
CA LEU A 314 -6.80 2.66 7.40
C LEU A 314 -7.15 3.62 8.54
N GLU A 315 -8.29 3.45 9.21
CA GLU A 315 -8.72 4.32 10.30
C GLU A 315 -7.91 4.09 11.58
N VAL A 316 -7.70 2.83 11.96
CA VAL A 316 -6.86 2.47 13.12
C VAL A 316 -5.42 2.90 12.90
N GLY A 317 -4.86 2.54 11.73
CA GLY A 317 -3.49 2.89 11.40
C GLY A 317 -3.27 4.41 11.33
N TYR A 318 -4.20 5.16 10.74
CA TYR A 318 -4.11 6.63 10.69
C TYR A 318 -4.22 7.25 12.09
N SER A 319 -5.12 6.76 12.93
CA SER A 319 -5.31 7.28 14.28
C SER A 319 -4.07 7.00 15.15
N ALA A 320 -3.53 5.80 15.11
CA ALA A 320 -2.28 5.44 15.80
C ALA A 320 -1.12 6.31 15.32
N ARG A 321 -1.04 6.51 14.00
CA ARG A 321 -0.06 7.39 13.36
C ARG A 321 -0.13 8.81 13.90
N ARG A 322 -1.33 9.40 13.96
CA ARG A 322 -1.55 10.76 14.47
C ARG A 322 -1.11 10.90 15.93
N VAL A 323 -1.37 9.90 16.76
CA VAL A 323 -0.88 9.91 18.14
C VAL A 323 0.63 9.87 18.18
N PHE A 324 1.25 8.99 17.42
CA PHE A 324 2.71 8.88 17.38
C PHE A 324 3.38 10.19 16.97
N GLU A 325 2.80 10.97 16.07
CA GLU A 325 3.30 12.29 15.66
C GLU A 325 3.37 13.32 16.83
N TYR A 326 2.48 13.19 17.81
CA TYR A 326 2.45 14.09 18.98
C TYR A 326 3.40 13.65 20.10
N LEU A 327 3.85 12.39 20.11
CA LEU A 327 4.74 11.90 21.16
C LEU A 327 6.11 12.57 21.08
N GLY A 328 6.64 12.98 22.24
CA GLY A 328 8.04 13.43 22.38
C GLY A 328 8.97 12.23 22.56
N ASP A 329 10.26 12.44 22.35
CA ASP A 329 11.29 11.39 22.44
C ASP A 329 11.33 10.69 23.79
N SER A 330 11.11 11.43 24.89
CA SER A 330 10.99 10.84 26.23
C SER A 330 9.82 9.87 26.38
N HIS A 331 8.66 10.21 25.77
CA HIS A 331 7.50 9.33 25.81
C HIS A 331 7.73 8.05 24.97
N ILE A 332 8.30 8.20 23.77
CA ILE A 332 8.64 7.08 22.89
C ILE A 332 9.64 6.16 23.59
N SER A 333 10.72 6.70 24.16
CA SER A 333 11.72 5.93 24.88
C SER A 333 11.13 5.21 26.10
N SER A 334 10.28 5.88 26.87
CA SER A 334 9.59 5.27 28.02
C SER A 334 8.65 4.13 27.59
N MET A 335 7.90 4.32 26.52
CA MET A 335 7.00 3.26 25.99
C MET A 335 7.78 2.03 25.53
N ILE A 336 8.88 2.22 24.80
CA ILE A 336 9.74 1.13 24.34
C ILE A 336 10.37 0.40 25.52
N HIS A 337 10.92 1.14 26.50
CA HIS A 337 11.48 0.57 27.72
C HIS A 337 10.45 -0.26 28.50
N GLN A 338 9.24 0.25 28.68
CA GLN A 338 8.17 -0.47 29.37
C GLN A 338 7.70 -1.71 28.59
N ALA A 339 7.57 -1.62 27.27
CA ALA A 339 7.22 -2.75 26.43
C ALA A 339 8.24 -3.89 26.55
N ASN A 340 9.52 -3.54 26.52
CA ASN A 340 10.62 -4.49 26.66
C ASN A 340 10.63 -5.13 28.06
N ARG A 341 10.58 -4.30 29.12
CA ARG A 341 10.65 -4.75 30.49
C ARG A 341 9.47 -5.63 30.91
N ASN A 342 8.28 -5.38 30.39
CA ASN A 342 7.05 -6.08 30.77
C ASN A 342 6.75 -7.28 29.87
N GLY A 343 7.66 -7.68 28.99
CA GLY A 343 7.50 -8.86 28.15
C GLY A 343 6.53 -8.71 26.98
N LEU A 344 5.98 -7.49 26.73
CA LEU A 344 5.03 -7.25 25.64
C LEU A 344 5.62 -7.61 24.28
N ILE A 345 6.93 -7.40 24.09
CA ILE A 345 7.60 -7.74 22.83
C ILE A 345 7.57 -9.24 22.57
N ALA A 346 7.85 -10.06 23.60
CA ALA A 346 7.79 -11.51 23.51
C ALA A 346 6.34 -12.00 23.29
N GLU A 347 5.38 -11.42 24.04
CA GLU A 347 3.96 -11.72 23.87
C GLU A 347 3.47 -11.43 22.44
N LEU A 348 3.87 -10.29 21.86
CA LEU A 348 3.56 -9.96 20.48
C LEU A 348 4.24 -10.93 19.51
N ALA A 349 5.51 -11.30 19.73
CA ALA A 349 6.23 -12.19 18.83
C ALA A 349 5.59 -13.60 18.74
N ASP A 350 5.00 -14.07 19.84
CA ASP A 350 4.28 -15.35 19.92
C ASP A 350 2.81 -15.24 19.46
N SER A 351 2.32 -14.03 19.23
CA SER A 351 0.93 -13.76 18.87
C SER A 351 0.68 -13.96 17.38
N SER A 352 -0.50 -14.47 17.04
CA SER A 352 -1.01 -14.49 15.66
C SER A 352 -1.39 -13.09 15.12
N ASP A 353 -1.40 -12.08 16.00
CA ASP A 353 -1.74 -10.69 15.64
C ASP A 353 -0.63 -9.98 14.86
N VAL A 354 0.58 -10.54 14.85
CA VAL A 354 1.71 -9.97 14.13
C VAL A 354 1.58 -10.23 12.65
N SER A 355 1.34 -9.17 11.93
CA SER A 355 1.29 -9.18 10.47
C SER A 355 1.97 -7.95 9.91
N PHE A 356 2.79 -8.13 8.88
CA PHE A 356 3.33 -7.01 8.11
C PHE A 356 2.27 -6.39 7.20
N ASP A 357 1.23 -7.13 6.84
CA ASP A 357 0.18 -6.69 5.93
C ASP A 357 -1.00 -6.02 6.65
N TRP A 358 -1.34 -6.48 7.86
CA TRP A 358 -2.45 -6.01 8.66
C TRP A 358 -1.95 -5.52 10.02
N HIS A 359 -2.21 -4.24 10.33
CA HIS A 359 -1.66 -3.60 11.53
C HIS A 359 -2.70 -3.33 12.61
N SER A 360 -3.99 -3.33 12.26
CA SER A 360 -5.04 -2.90 13.19
C SER A 360 -5.14 -3.78 14.42
N SER A 361 -5.03 -5.11 14.27
CA SER A 361 -5.05 -6.06 15.38
C SER A 361 -3.89 -5.80 16.34
N MET A 362 -2.65 -5.79 15.85
CA MET A 362 -1.46 -5.50 16.65
C MET A 362 -1.56 -4.14 17.35
N ILE A 363 -2.03 -3.10 16.67
CA ILE A 363 -2.24 -1.77 17.27
C ILE A 363 -3.23 -1.85 18.43
N ARG A 364 -4.35 -2.56 18.26
CA ARG A 364 -5.35 -2.75 19.32
C ARG A 364 -4.79 -3.52 20.51
N THR A 365 -4.03 -4.57 20.28
CA THR A 365 -3.35 -5.35 21.32
C THR A 365 -2.40 -4.46 22.13
N ILE A 366 -1.52 -3.70 21.46
CA ILE A 366 -0.62 -2.74 22.10
C ILE A 366 -1.41 -1.70 22.93
N MET A 367 -2.48 -1.16 22.37
CA MET A 367 -3.30 -0.14 23.03
C MET A 367 -4.16 -0.68 24.16
N GLY A 368 -4.55 -1.94 24.09
CA GLY A 368 -5.27 -2.66 25.16
C GLY A 368 -4.38 -3.07 26.32
N HIS A 369 -3.06 -3.14 26.11
CA HIS A 369 -2.12 -3.58 27.14
C HIS A 369 -2.13 -2.63 28.35
N PRO A 370 -2.26 -3.14 29.60
CA PRO A 370 -2.45 -2.31 30.80
C PRO A 370 -1.38 -1.23 30.97
N THR A 371 -0.13 -1.54 30.66
CA THR A 371 1.03 -0.66 30.86
C THR A 371 1.09 0.46 29.82
N LEU A 372 0.82 0.16 28.55
CA LEU A 372 0.92 1.12 27.42
C LEU A 372 -0.40 1.78 27.10
N GLY A 373 -1.51 1.04 27.20
CA GLY A 373 -2.85 1.56 26.98
C GLY A 373 -3.23 2.70 27.92
N GLY A 374 -2.67 2.73 29.15
CA GLY A 374 -2.85 3.81 30.10
C GLY A 374 -2.27 5.14 29.63
N VAL A 375 -1.03 5.14 29.13
CA VAL A 375 -0.35 6.34 28.61
C VAL A 375 -1.03 6.87 27.35
N LEU A 376 -1.40 5.97 26.43
CA LEU A 376 -2.05 6.34 25.18
C LEU A 376 -3.49 6.84 25.36
N ARG A 377 -4.24 6.32 26.35
CA ARG A 377 -5.60 6.78 26.68
C ARG A 377 -5.63 8.21 27.21
N VAL A 378 -4.59 8.62 27.94
CA VAL A 378 -4.46 10.01 28.43
C VAL A 378 -4.16 10.97 27.27
N VAL A 379 -3.45 10.49 26.25
CA VAL A 379 -3.03 11.32 25.11
C VAL A 379 -4.15 11.51 24.09
N ASN A 380 -5.07 10.53 23.94
CA ASN A 380 -6.15 10.68 22.94
C ASN A 380 -7.42 9.89 23.31
N PRO A 381 -8.53 10.56 23.70
CA PRO A 381 -9.81 9.94 24.01
C PRO A 381 -10.42 9.13 22.85
N LEU A 382 -10.07 9.46 21.61
CA LEU A 382 -10.56 8.75 20.41
C LEU A 382 -9.98 7.34 20.35
N LEU A 383 -8.69 7.19 20.68
CA LEU A 383 -8.02 5.90 20.70
C LEU A 383 -8.52 4.99 21.84
N ALA A 384 -8.95 5.58 22.97
CA ALA A 384 -9.56 4.84 24.06
C ALA A 384 -10.89 4.14 23.66
N ARG A 385 -11.60 4.68 22.68
CA ARG A 385 -12.80 4.03 22.10
C ARG A 385 -12.44 2.86 21.18
N MET A 386 -11.33 2.97 20.44
CA MET A 386 -10.88 1.94 19.48
C MET A 386 -10.32 0.69 20.16
N ALA A 387 -9.73 0.84 21.36
CA ALA A 387 -9.22 -0.29 22.14
C ALA A 387 -10.31 -1.25 22.68
N LYS A 388 -11.60 -0.90 22.57
CA LYS A 388 -12.70 -1.64 23.20
C LYS A 388 -13.44 -2.63 22.30
N THR A 389 -13.14 -2.75 21.03
CA THR A 389 -13.93 -3.59 20.10
C THR A 389 -13.00 -4.46 19.23
N PRO A 390 -12.70 -5.69 19.64
CA PRO A 390 -12.20 -6.68 18.70
C PRO A 390 -13.39 -7.40 18.08
N GLU A 391 -13.67 -7.17 16.79
CA GLU A 391 -14.42 -8.13 15.99
C GLU A 391 -13.42 -9.00 15.23
N PRO A 392 -13.59 -10.35 15.25
CA PRO A 392 -12.73 -11.23 14.46
C PRO A 392 -12.97 -10.98 12.98
N MET A 393 -11.89 -10.73 12.23
CA MET A 393 -11.96 -10.69 10.78
C MET A 393 -12.22 -12.10 10.24
N GLU A 394 -13.33 -12.29 9.49
CA GLU A 394 -13.50 -13.49 8.68
C GLU A 394 -12.41 -13.54 7.62
N VAL A 395 -11.63 -14.61 7.67
CA VAL A 395 -10.60 -14.91 6.67
C VAL A 395 -11.31 -15.19 5.34
N PHE A 396 -11.14 -14.31 4.38
CA PHE A 396 -11.66 -14.49 3.03
C PHE A 396 -10.94 -15.67 2.37
N SER A 397 -11.65 -16.80 2.17
CA SER A 397 -11.15 -17.88 1.33
C SER A 397 -11.23 -17.46 -0.14
N ALA A 398 -10.23 -17.82 -0.93
CA ALA A 398 -10.13 -17.49 -2.35
C ALA A 398 -11.22 -18.13 -3.23
N ASP A 399 -12.14 -18.93 -2.65
CA ASP A 399 -13.22 -19.66 -3.33
C ASP A 399 -14.59 -18.97 -3.31
N ALA A 400 -14.69 -17.73 -2.82
CA ALA A 400 -15.92 -16.97 -2.94
C ALA A 400 -16.08 -16.43 -4.36
N THR A 401 -16.35 -17.31 -5.31
CA THR A 401 -17.08 -16.98 -6.54
C THR A 401 -18.37 -16.31 -6.12
N LEU A 402 -18.60 -15.09 -6.65
CA LEU A 402 -19.88 -14.39 -6.48
C LEU A 402 -20.99 -15.27 -7.00
N GLU A 403 -21.71 -15.95 -6.10
CA GLU A 403 -22.95 -16.65 -6.48
C GLU A 403 -23.95 -15.61 -7.03
N PRO A 404 -24.60 -15.91 -8.16
CA PRO A 404 -25.67 -15.06 -8.66
C PRO A 404 -26.82 -15.05 -7.64
N SER A 405 -27.43 -13.88 -7.45
CA SER A 405 -28.60 -13.66 -6.61
C SER A 405 -29.69 -14.71 -6.86
N PRO A 406 -30.33 -15.30 -5.83
CA PRO A 406 -31.33 -16.37 -5.98
C PRO A 406 -32.72 -15.83 -6.36
N ASP A 407 -32.84 -15.05 -7.44
CA ASP A 407 -34.13 -14.49 -7.84
C ASP A 407 -34.43 -14.62 -9.36
N GLN A 408 -34.12 -15.80 -9.92
CA GLN A 408 -34.63 -16.20 -11.25
C GLN A 408 -34.93 -17.71 -11.31
N SER A 409 -35.81 -18.19 -10.43
CA SER A 409 -36.40 -19.50 -10.60
C SER A 409 -37.90 -19.49 -10.26
N LEU A 410 -38.67 -18.71 -11.05
CA LEU A 410 -40.13 -18.87 -11.10
C LEU A 410 -40.65 -18.28 -12.43
N ALA A 411 -40.44 -18.97 -13.52
CA ALA A 411 -41.23 -18.83 -14.75
C ALA A 411 -40.86 -19.92 -15.76
N GLU A 412 -41.24 -21.16 -15.48
CA GLU A 412 -41.51 -22.15 -16.52
C GLU A 412 -42.20 -23.36 -15.88
N SER A 413 -43.50 -23.25 -15.73
CA SER A 413 -44.39 -24.40 -15.68
C SER A 413 -45.82 -23.95 -16.04
N GLY A 414 -46.17 -24.17 -17.27
CA GLY A 414 -47.51 -23.88 -17.75
C GLY A 414 -47.66 -24.21 -19.23
N THR A 415 -47.76 -25.48 -19.55
CA THR A 415 -48.46 -25.88 -20.80
C THR A 415 -49.58 -26.85 -20.44
N PRO A 416 -50.81 -26.58 -20.80
CA PRO A 416 -51.86 -27.55 -20.74
C PRO A 416 -52.10 -28.23 -22.08
N ALA A 417 -52.47 -29.49 -21.99
CA ALA A 417 -53.22 -30.41 -22.92
C ALA A 417 -52.80 -30.46 -24.39
#